data_b7f2bbc6b37f31ca9ddbaeba99d8a380
#
_entry.id   b7f2bbc6b37f31ca9ddbaeba99d8a380
#
_cell.length_a   1.000
_cell.length_b   1.000
_cell.length_c   1.000
_cell.angle_alpha   90.00
_cell.angle_beta   90.00
_cell.angle_gamma   90.00
#
_symmetry.space_group_name_H-M   'P 1'
#
loop_
_entity.id
_entity.type
_entity.pdbx_description
1 polymer ?
#
loop_
_entity_poly.entity_id
_entity_poly.type
_entity_poly.pdbx_seq_one_letter_code
_entity_poly.pdbx_strand_id
1 'polypeptide(L)'
;MQWRPIAIFERXXXXDDILQAMKRGHSVEDAVAANRNLREAGLKVGFHMMPGLPGSTPEVDLEVFRDLFMDSRFRPDYLKIYPTLVIEGTELYRQYLRGEYTPLEDADAAELVSRIKEMLPGYVRLQRVQRDIPAHLIVAGVKKSNLRQLAQQNLRARGGKCRCIRCREAGLRRVLEADVSLMHEAYEACGGVEHFFSFVAEDDTLVGFLRLRLSARALVRELHVYGPMVPIGTRSDGWQHQGYGTRLVEAAEIMAREEGYRALEITSGIGARGYYRRLGYDLCGYYMTKSFL
;
A
#
# COMPACT_ATOMS: atom_id res chain seq x y z
N MET A 1 -7.44 15.66 -10.41
CA MET A 1 -6.78 15.45 -9.12
C MET A 1 -7.73 14.67 -8.22
N GLN A 2 -7.50 13.35 -8.08
CA GLN A 2 -8.37 12.50 -7.25
C GLN A 2 -7.98 12.66 -5.78
N TRP A 3 -8.85 13.29 -5.01
CA TRP A 3 -8.74 13.32 -3.56
C TRP A 3 -8.95 11.90 -3.04
N ARG A 4 -7.89 11.30 -2.55
CA ARG A 4 -7.97 9.95 -1.94
C ARG A 4 -7.75 10.13 -0.45
N PRO A 5 -8.75 9.88 0.38
CA PRO A 5 -8.52 9.92 1.83
C PRO A 5 -7.53 8.81 2.19
N ILE A 6 -6.41 9.21 2.72
CA ILE A 6 -5.29 8.33 3.07
C ILE A 6 -4.95 8.60 4.52
N ALA A 7 -5.03 7.58 5.34
CA ALA A 7 -4.49 7.64 6.69
C ALA A 7 -3.08 7.06 6.68
N ILE A 8 -2.18 7.73 7.36
CA ILE A 8 -0.75 7.39 7.37
C ILE A 8 -0.32 7.15 8.82
N PHE A 9 0.25 5.97 9.10
CA PHE A 9 0.86 5.66 10.39
C PHE A 9 2.38 5.63 10.23
N GLU A 10 3.08 6.32 11.14
CA GLU A 10 4.53 6.23 11.22
C GLU A 10 4.86 5.17 12.29
N ARG A 11 5.57 4.16 11.87
CA ARG A 11 5.88 3.04 12.75
C ARG A 11 7.34 2.59 12.56
N UNK A 12 7.86 2.44 13.69
CA UNK A 12 9.20 1.91 13.66
C UNK A 12 9.25 0.52 14.16
N UNK A 13 8.90 0.09 14.64
CA UNK A 13 9.00 -1.18 15.11
C UNK A 13 7.77 -1.65 15.80
N UNK A 14 7.68 -2.51 15.83
CA UNK A 14 6.69 -3.08 16.49
C UNK A 14 6.98 -3.36 17.90
N UNK A 15 7.79 -2.86 18.21
CA UNK A 15 8.12 -2.95 19.53
C UNK A 15 7.81 -1.68 20.20
N ASP A 16 7.07 -1.74 21.20
CA ASP A 16 6.71 -0.58 22.02
C ASP A 16 7.95 0.09 22.63
N ASP A 17 8.95 -0.69 22.92
CA ASP A 17 10.25 -0.17 23.42
C ASP A 17 10.88 0.84 22.45
N ILE A 18 10.82 0.53 21.15
CA ILE A 18 11.35 1.47 20.13
C ILE A 18 10.48 2.71 20.02
N LEU A 19 9.14 2.53 20.05
CA LEU A 19 8.21 3.67 20.03
C LEU A 19 8.44 4.60 21.22
N GLN A 20 8.66 4.02 22.40
CA GLN A 20 8.94 4.75 23.63
C GLN A 20 10.31 5.46 23.54
N ALA A 21 11.36 4.76 23.10
CA ALA A 21 12.70 5.32 22.93
C ALA A 21 12.70 6.51 21.95
N MET A 22 11.86 6.42 20.91
CA MET A 22 11.70 7.50 19.91
C MET A 22 10.66 8.54 20.31
N LYS A 23 10.10 8.46 21.52
CA LYS A 23 9.13 9.42 22.09
C LYS A 23 7.91 9.63 21.18
N ARG A 24 7.34 8.53 20.63
CA ARG A 24 6.26 8.61 19.64
C ARG A 24 4.89 8.96 20.27
N GLY A 25 4.71 8.77 21.57
CA GLY A 25 3.47 9.15 22.25
C GLY A 25 2.28 8.28 21.94
N HIS A 26 2.49 7.09 21.38
CA HIS A 26 1.44 6.10 21.12
C HIS A 26 2.04 4.70 21.17
N SER A 27 1.18 3.71 21.40
CA SER A 27 1.56 2.30 21.49
C SER A 27 1.25 1.55 20.18
N VAL A 28 1.69 0.31 20.10
CA VAL A 28 1.32 -0.62 19.02
C VAL A 28 -0.20 -0.83 19.00
N GLU A 29 -0.84 -0.96 20.18
CA GLU A 29 -2.30 -1.14 20.27
C GLU A 29 -3.07 0.08 19.76
N ASP A 30 -2.58 1.30 20.01
CA ASP A 30 -3.17 2.51 19.42
C ASP A 30 -3.15 2.46 17.89
N ALA A 31 -2.04 1.99 17.31
CA ALA A 31 -1.91 1.83 15.85
C ALA A 31 -2.87 0.76 15.32
N VAL A 32 -3.05 -0.35 16.07
CA VAL A 32 -4.00 -1.42 15.71
C VAL A 32 -5.43 -0.89 15.74
N ALA A 33 -5.81 -0.19 16.83
CA ALA A 33 -7.15 0.39 16.97
C ALA A 33 -7.44 1.39 15.85
N ALA A 34 -6.48 2.25 15.55
CA ALA A 34 -6.61 3.23 14.47
C ALA A 34 -6.72 2.55 13.09
N ASN A 35 -5.92 1.49 12.83
CA ASN A 35 -5.98 0.71 11.59
C ASN A 35 -7.40 0.13 11.40
N ARG A 36 -7.95 -0.47 12.46
CA ARG A 36 -9.31 -1.03 12.45
C ARG A 36 -10.35 0.04 12.12
N ASN A 37 -10.33 1.16 12.85
CA ASN A 37 -11.32 2.23 12.68
C ASN A 37 -11.29 2.82 11.26
N LEU A 38 -10.10 3.02 10.71
CA LEU A 38 -9.94 3.56 9.36
C LEU A 38 -10.46 2.60 8.30
N ARG A 39 -10.22 1.30 8.46
CA ARG A 39 -10.74 0.28 7.53
C ARG A 39 -12.27 0.20 7.60
N GLU A 40 -12.85 0.25 8.81
CA GLU A 40 -14.31 0.25 8.98
C GLU A 40 -14.94 1.50 8.37
N ALA A 41 -14.21 2.62 8.31
CA ALA A 41 -14.65 3.83 7.62
C ALA A 41 -14.41 3.78 6.09
N GLY A 42 -13.86 2.68 5.58
CA GLY A 42 -13.60 2.52 4.13
C GLY A 42 -12.36 3.23 3.63
N LEU A 43 -11.49 3.66 4.53
CA LEU A 43 -10.27 4.37 4.15
C LEU A 43 -9.14 3.38 3.83
N LYS A 44 -8.24 3.80 2.95
CA LYS A 44 -6.99 3.07 2.70
C LYS A 44 -6.00 3.37 3.80
N VAL A 45 -5.30 2.34 4.27
CA VAL A 45 -4.34 2.46 5.35
C VAL A 45 -2.93 2.25 4.81
N GLY A 46 -2.05 3.19 5.14
CA GLY A 46 -0.65 3.10 4.76
C GLY A 46 0.26 3.24 5.98
N PHE A 47 1.32 2.45 6.00
CA PHE A 47 2.31 2.53 7.06
C PHE A 47 3.60 3.17 6.54
N HIS A 48 4.18 4.04 7.34
CA HIS A 48 5.52 4.61 7.15
C HIS A 48 6.48 3.84 8.04
N MET A 49 7.34 3.07 7.43
CA MET A 49 8.33 2.26 8.13
C MET A 49 9.69 2.94 8.05
N MET A 50 10.39 2.96 9.18
CA MET A 50 11.71 3.61 9.29
C MET A 50 12.74 2.56 9.73
N PRO A 51 13.32 1.80 8.80
CA PRO A 51 14.38 0.87 9.18
C PRO A 51 15.67 1.60 9.57
N GLY A 52 16.47 0.94 10.38
CA GLY A 52 17.74 1.48 10.88
C GLY A 52 17.58 2.46 12.03
N LEU A 53 16.54 2.32 12.86
CA LEU A 53 16.40 3.12 14.08
C LEU A 53 17.42 2.67 15.15
N PRO A 54 17.79 3.55 16.11
CA PRO A 54 18.65 3.15 17.21
C PRO A 54 18.14 1.88 17.90
N GLY A 55 19.05 0.92 18.10
CA GLY A 55 18.72 -0.37 18.70
C GLY A 55 18.21 -1.42 17.72
N SER A 56 17.98 -1.07 16.43
CA SER A 56 17.58 -2.06 15.43
C SER A 56 18.80 -2.56 14.63
N THR A 57 18.65 -3.76 14.06
CA THR A 57 19.59 -4.31 13.07
C THR A 57 18.81 -4.63 11.78
N PRO A 58 19.49 -4.85 10.65
CA PRO A 58 18.81 -5.25 9.43
C PRO A 58 17.94 -6.51 9.59
N GLU A 59 18.36 -7.45 10.44
CA GLU A 59 17.62 -8.70 10.71
C GLU A 59 16.32 -8.39 11.47
N VAL A 60 16.42 -7.55 12.52
CA VAL A 60 15.26 -7.12 13.31
C VAL A 60 14.29 -6.34 12.41
N ASP A 61 14.81 -5.43 11.59
CA ASP A 61 13.96 -4.69 10.64
C ASP A 61 13.22 -5.65 9.70
N LEU A 62 13.89 -6.68 9.16
CA LEU A 62 13.26 -7.66 8.28
C LEU A 62 12.15 -8.45 8.99
N GLU A 63 12.35 -8.81 10.26
CA GLU A 63 11.32 -9.47 11.06
C GLU A 63 10.10 -8.56 11.24
N VAL A 64 10.32 -7.29 11.57
CA VAL A 64 9.25 -6.30 11.69
C VAL A 64 8.44 -6.20 10.38
N PHE A 65 9.12 -6.22 9.22
CA PHE A 65 8.42 -6.21 7.93
C PHE A 65 7.68 -7.53 7.67
N ARG A 66 8.21 -8.65 8.10
CA ARG A 66 7.52 -9.95 7.99
C ARG A 66 6.24 -9.93 8.82
N ASP A 67 6.34 -9.49 10.07
CA ASP A 67 5.19 -9.39 10.98
C ASP A 67 4.12 -8.45 10.43
N LEU A 68 4.54 -7.34 9.82
CA LEU A 68 3.62 -6.39 9.21
C LEU A 68 2.66 -7.05 8.20
N PHE A 69 3.09 -8.11 7.53
CA PHE A 69 2.28 -8.81 6.52
C PHE A 69 1.68 -10.13 7.03
N MET A 70 2.28 -10.75 8.05
CA MET A 70 1.78 -12.01 8.60
C MET A 70 0.72 -11.80 9.68
N ASP A 71 0.88 -10.77 10.50
CA ASP A 71 -0.06 -10.46 11.59
C ASP A 71 -1.29 -9.74 11.04
N SER A 72 -2.46 -10.36 11.23
CA SER A 72 -3.74 -9.81 10.75
C SER A 72 -4.11 -8.46 11.39
N ARG A 73 -3.47 -8.07 12.47
CA ARG A 73 -3.69 -6.75 13.08
C ARG A 73 -3.16 -5.60 12.21
N PHE A 74 -2.31 -5.87 11.21
CA PHE A 74 -1.66 -4.83 10.41
C PHE A 74 -2.06 -4.88 8.94
N ARG A 75 -1.35 -5.62 8.11
CA ARG A 75 -1.58 -5.86 6.67
C ARG A 75 -1.98 -4.59 5.88
N PRO A 76 -1.09 -3.60 5.77
CA PRO A 76 -1.41 -2.31 5.15
C PRO A 76 -1.74 -2.41 3.66
N ASP A 77 -2.54 -1.46 3.15
CA ASP A 77 -2.85 -1.35 1.72
C ASP A 77 -1.65 -0.79 0.95
N TYR A 78 -0.88 0.11 1.57
CA TYR A 78 0.33 0.65 0.96
C TYR A 78 1.39 0.93 2.01
N LEU A 79 2.63 1.07 1.52
CA LEU A 79 3.81 1.16 2.36
C LEU A 79 4.72 2.27 1.84
N LYS A 80 5.31 3.00 2.77
CA LYS A 80 6.46 3.88 2.54
C LYS A 80 7.60 3.39 3.42
N ILE A 81 8.79 3.31 2.85
CA ILE A 81 10.00 2.88 3.57
C ILE A 81 10.96 4.08 3.56
N TYR A 82 11.29 4.57 4.74
CA TYR A 82 12.17 5.73 4.91
C TYR A 82 13.34 5.33 5.82
N PRO A 83 14.44 4.81 5.26
CA PRO A 83 15.62 4.54 6.11
C PRO A 83 15.97 5.75 6.96
N THR A 84 16.35 5.48 8.19
CA THR A 84 16.63 6.51 9.19
C THR A 84 17.85 7.34 8.77
N LEU A 85 17.74 8.66 8.88
CA LEU A 85 18.77 9.61 8.47
C LEU A 85 19.23 10.44 9.66
N VAL A 86 20.53 10.73 9.71
CA VAL A 86 21.12 11.64 10.70
C VAL A 86 21.07 13.06 10.13
N ILE A 87 20.35 13.94 10.81
CA ILE A 87 20.17 15.34 10.40
C ILE A 87 20.63 16.24 11.55
N GLU A 88 21.42 17.26 11.23
CA GLU A 88 21.98 18.17 12.21
C GLU A 88 20.90 18.78 13.11
N GLY A 89 21.20 18.96 14.38
CA GLY A 89 20.31 19.56 15.37
C GLY A 89 19.36 18.58 16.04
N THR A 90 19.28 17.32 15.56
CA THR A 90 18.40 16.31 16.15
C THR A 90 19.07 15.58 17.32
N GLU A 91 18.28 14.89 18.15
CA GLU A 91 18.84 14.04 19.21
C GLU A 91 19.66 12.90 18.61
N LEU A 92 19.19 12.33 17.49
CA LEU A 92 19.92 11.28 16.77
C LEU A 92 21.28 11.74 16.27
N TYR A 93 21.41 13.02 15.88
CA TYR A 93 22.69 13.61 15.50
C TYR A 93 23.66 13.62 16.69
N ARG A 94 23.18 13.94 17.92
CA ARG A 94 24.01 13.92 19.11
C ARG A 94 24.49 12.50 19.44
N GLN A 95 23.59 11.49 19.30
CA GLN A 95 23.96 10.07 19.48
C GLN A 95 25.02 9.65 18.46
N TYR A 96 24.84 10.05 17.21
CA TYR A 96 25.81 9.77 16.14
C TYR A 96 27.20 10.36 16.46
N LEU A 97 27.24 11.62 16.90
CA LEU A 97 28.52 12.27 17.26
C LEU A 97 29.23 11.59 18.44
N ARG A 98 28.46 10.99 19.36
CA ARG A 98 29.03 10.24 20.49
C ARG A 98 29.39 8.78 20.14
N GLY A 99 29.14 8.36 18.89
CA GLY A 99 29.40 6.99 18.47
C GLY A 99 28.38 5.97 18.99
N GLU A 100 27.23 6.44 19.50
CA GLU A 100 26.18 5.60 20.07
C GLU A 100 25.19 5.10 19.01
N TYR A 101 25.29 5.62 17.78
CA TYR A 101 24.39 5.26 16.68
C TYR A 101 25.16 5.25 15.36
N THR A 102 24.91 4.20 14.55
CA THR A 102 25.46 4.07 13.21
C THR A 102 24.27 3.90 12.22
N PRO A 103 24.07 4.82 11.27
CA PRO A 103 22.98 4.71 10.32
C PRO A 103 23.28 3.68 9.22
N LEU A 104 22.23 3.19 8.55
CA LEU A 104 22.37 2.37 7.35
C LEU A 104 22.96 3.21 6.21
N GLU A 105 24.01 2.72 5.58
CA GLU A 105 24.59 3.35 4.39
C GLU A 105 23.85 2.90 3.11
N ASP A 106 24.16 3.54 1.98
CA ASP A 106 23.47 3.32 0.70
C ASP A 106 23.38 1.83 0.30
N ALA A 107 24.49 1.08 0.45
CA ALA A 107 24.54 -0.32 0.03
C ALA A 107 23.69 -1.21 0.94
N ASP A 108 23.81 -1.05 2.25
CA ASP A 108 23.05 -1.85 3.24
C ASP A 108 21.57 -1.54 3.16
N ALA A 109 21.21 -0.28 3.01
CA ALA A 109 19.82 0.14 2.85
C ALA A 109 19.23 -0.42 1.53
N ALA A 110 20.01 -0.44 0.44
CA ALA A 110 19.56 -1.01 -0.83
C ALA A 110 19.34 -2.52 -0.71
N GLU A 111 20.23 -3.22 0.00
CA GLU A 111 20.09 -4.66 0.23
C GLU A 111 18.88 -4.95 1.11
N LEU A 112 18.72 -4.23 2.23
CA LEU A 112 17.58 -4.39 3.14
C LEU A 112 16.26 -4.15 2.38
N VAL A 113 16.16 -3.05 1.63
CA VAL A 113 14.94 -2.74 0.86
C VAL A 113 14.69 -3.79 -0.21
N SER A 114 15.75 -4.38 -0.81
CA SER A 114 15.59 -5.44 -1.82
C SER A 114 14.97 -6.69 -1.19
N ARG A 115 15.40 -7.08 0.01
CA ARG A 115 14.83 -8.21 0.75
C ARG A 115 13.38 -7.94 1.18
N ILE A 116 13.09 -6.70 1.62
CA ILE A 116 11.71 -6.29 1.94
C ILE A 116 10.83 -6.38 0.68
N LYS A 117 11.31 -5.94 -0.49
CA LYS A 117 10.54 -5.98 -1.74
C LYS A 117 10.18 -7.40 -2.15
N GLU A 118 11.01 -8.38 -1.82
CA GLU A 118 10.79 -9.78 -2.14
C GLU A 118 9.61 -10.37 -1.37
N MET A 119 9.38 -9.92 -0.13
CA MET A 119 8.31 -10.42 0.74
C MET A 119 6.98 -9.66 0.60
N LEU A 120 6.92 -8.59 -0.23
CA LEU A 120 5.70 -7.77 -0.34
C LEU A 120 4.55 -8.56 -0.99
N PRO A 121 3.39 -8.65 -0.31
CA PRO A 121 2.19 -9.27 -0.91
C PRO A 121 1.69 -8.52 -2.15
N GLY A 122 0.97 -9.25 -3.01
CA GLY A 122 0.44 -8.72 -4.26
C GLY A 122 -0.55 -7.57 -4.09
N TYR A 123 -1.21 -7.53 -2.95
CA TYR A 123 -2.19 -6.48 -2.64
C TYR A 123 -1.54 -5.19 -2.07
N VAL A 124 -0.26 -5.20 -1.72
CA VAL A 124 0.41 -4.02 -1.12
C VAL A 124 1.00 -3.12 -2.23
N ARG A 125 0.83 -1.81 -2.07
CA ARG A 125 1.50 -0.84 -2.95
C ARG A 125 2.71 -0.24 -2.23
N LEU A 126 3.93 -0.54 -2.67
CA LEU A 126 5.13 0.18 -2.20
C LEU A 126 5.16 1.56 -2.85
N GLN A 127 4.59 2.53 -2.14
CA GLN A 127 4.35 3.86 -2.68
C GLN A 127 5.65 4.67 -2.81
N ARG A 128 6.49 4.64 -1.77
CA ARG A 128 7.71 5.45 -1.74
C ARG A 128 8.82 4.69 -1.02
N VAL A 129 10.04 4.85 -1.51
CA VAL A 129 11.27 4.38 -0.86
C VAL A 129 12.16 5.62 -0.76
N GLN A 130 12.48 6.00 0.47
CA GLN A 130 13.28 7.17 0.81
C GLN A 130 12.45 8.48 0.85
N ARG A 131 12.81 9.36 1.76
CA ARG A 131 12.25 10.70 1.92
C ARG A 131 12.89 11.69 0.93
N ASP A 132 12.15 12.73 0.60
CA ASP A 132 12.64 13.85 -0.22
C ASP A 132 13.35 14.88 0.70
N ILE A 133 14.52 14.50 1.21
CA ILE A 133 15.36 15.38 2.01
C ILE A 133 16.59 15.72 1.16
N PRO A 134 16.92 17.01 0.98
CA PRO A 134 18.11 17.38 0.22
C PRO A 134 19.38 16.76 0.79
N ALA A 135 20.22 16.20 -0.07
CA ALA A 135 21.40 15.43 0.37
C ALA A 135 22.36 16.24 1.24
N HIS A 136 22.43 17.56 1.03
CA HIS A 136 23.32 18.43 1.82
C HIS A 136 22.88 18.59 3.28
N LEU A 137 21.62 18.24 3.60
CA LEU A 137 21.13 18.26 4.99
C LEU A 137 21.36 16.93 5.70
N ILE A 138 21.77 15.87 4.97
CA ILE A 138 21.97 14.54 5.53
C ILE A 138 23.43 14.40 5.96
N VAL A 139 23.65 14.39 7.27
CA VAL A 139 25.00 14.21 7.84
C VAL A 139 25.47 12.77 7.58
N ALA A 140 24.64 11.77 7.89
CA ALA A 140 24.98 10.36 7.71
C ALA A 140 23.71 9.54 7.39
N GLY A 141 23.88 8.41 6.73
CA GLY A 141 22.81 7.56 6.24
C GLY A 141 22.67 7.65 4.72
N VAL A 142 21.53 7.21 4.19
CA VAL A 142 21.27 7.10 2.75
C VAL A 142 21.28 8.49 2.09
N LYS A 143 22.24 8.73 1.22
CA LYS A 143 22.38 10.02 0.48
C LYS A 143 21.96 9.90 -0.98
N LYS A 144 21.99 8.70 -1.56
CA LYS A 144 21.60 8.48 -2.96
C LYS A 144 20.10 8.58 -3.15
N SER A 145 19.66 9.41 -4.08
CA SER A 145 18.23 9.64 -4.38
C SER A 145 17.57 8.47 -5.12
N ASN A 146 18.34 7.51 -5.60
CA ASN A 146 17.86 6.38 -6.42
C ASN A 146 17.81 5.04 -5.67
N LEU A 147 17.62 5.07 -4.34
CA LEU A 147 17.61 3.86 -3.49
C LEU A 147 16.67 2.77 -4.02
N ARG A 148 15.47 3.15 -4.52
CA ARG A 148 14.53 2.20 -5.10
C ARG A 148 15.14 1.43 -6.29
N GLN A 149 15.90 2.11 -7.13
CA GLN A 149 16.54 1.52 -8.31
C GLN A 149 17.64 0.55 -7.89
N LEU A 150 18.48 0.96 -6.92
CA LEU A 150 19.54 0.10 -6.37
C LEU A 150 18.94 -1.17 -5.76
N ALA A 151 17.90 -1.02 -4.94
CA ALA A 151 17.20 -2.17 -4.35
C ALA A 151 16.59 -3.09 -5.43
N GLN A 152 16.10 -2.53 -6.53
CA GLN A 152 15.56 -3.33 -7.64
C GLN A 152 16.67 -4.08 -8.38
N GLN A 153 17.84 -3.47 -8.53
CA GLN A 153 19.02 -4.11 -9.13
C GLN A 153 19.48 -5.29 -8.28
N ASN A 154 19.62 -5.07 -6.95
CA ASN A 154 20.00 -6.14 -6.01
C ASN A 154 19.01 -7.32 -6.08
N LEU A 155 17.70 -7.00 -6.07
CA LEU A 155 16.65 -8.02 -6.15
C LEU A 155 16.78 -8.87 -7.42
N ARG A 156 16.97 -8.21 -8.58
CA ARG A 156 17.13 -8.89 -9.89
C ARG A 156 18.40 -9.74 -9.92
N ALA A 157 19.49 -9.24 -9.36
CA ALA A 157 20.78 -9.95 -9.34
C ALA A 157 20.68 -11.28 -8.57
N ARG A 158 19.75 -11.37 -7.60
CA ARG A 158 19.46 -12.61 -6.87
C ARG A 158 18.37 -13.48 -7.54
N GLY A 159 17.84 -13.07 -8.70
CA GLY A 159 16.73 -13.75 -9.36
C GLY A 159 15.37 -13.49 -8.70
N GLY A 160 15.30 -12.57 -7.74
CA GLY A 160 14.08 -12.27 -7.00
C GLY A 160 13.11 -11.37 -7.77
N LYS A 161 11.84 -11.36 -7.36
CA LYS A 161 10.77 -10.61 -8.00
C LYS A 161 9.91 -9.90 -6.96
N CYS A 162 9.60 -8.64 -7.18
CA CYS A 162 8.69 -7.87 -6.31
C CYS A 162 7.28 -7.91 -6.86
N ARG A 163 6.34 -8.45 -6.09
CA ARG A 163 4.94 -8.59 -6.49
C ARG A 163 4.05 -7.41 -6.12
N CYS A 164 4.61 -6.33 -5.54
CA CYS A 164 3.79 -5.19 -5.12
C CYS A 164 3.09 -4.52 -6.31
N ILE A 165 1.95 -3.88 -6.04
CA ILE A 165 1.13 -3.18 -7.05
C ILE A 165 2.00 -2.26 -7.93
N ARG A 166 2.88 -1.45 -7.31
CA ARG A 166 3.74 -0.49 -8.05
C ARG A 166 4.67 -1.15 -9.06
N CYS A 167 5.13 -2.38 -8.78
CA CYS A 167 6.04 -3.08 -9.69
C CYS A 167 5.30 -3.79 -10.83
N ARG A 168 3.99 -4.01 -10.68
CA ARG A 168 3.16 -4.73 -11.64
C ARG A 168 2.24 -3.83 -12.47
N GLU A 169 1.98 -2.58 -12.06
CA GLU A 169 0.97 -1.73 -12.69
C GLU A 169 1.24 -1.49 -14.18
N ALA A 170 0.21 -1.64 -15.01
CA ALA A 170 0.27 -1.55 -16.46
C ALA A 170 0.77 -0.19 -16.95
N GLY A 171 0.50 0.89 -16.23
CA GLY A 171 0.95 2.24 -16.58
C GLY A 171 2.47 2.42 -16.63
N LEU A 172 3.25 1.47 -16.08
CA LEU A 172 4.71 1.48 -16.12
C LEU A 172 5.30 0.42 -17.08
N ARG A 173 4.43 -0.34 -17.74
CA ARG A 173 4.82 -1.40 -18.67
C ARG A 173 4.11 -1.20 -19.99
N ARG A 174 4.79 -1.51 -21.07
CA ARG A 174 4.14 -1.64 -22.38
C ARG A 174 3.51 -3.03 -22.43
N VAL A 175 2.18 -3.07 -22.31
CA VAL A 175 1.43 -4.30 -22.50
C VAL A 175 0.76 -4.19 -23.86
N LEU A 176 1.17 -5.03 -24.79
CA LEU A 176 0.45 -5.27 -26.02
C LEU A 176 -0.65 -6.30 -25.72
N GLU A 177 -1.44 -6.70 -26.64
CA GLU A 177 -2.54 -7.63 -26.43
C GLU A 177 -2.10 -8.84 -25.60
N ALA A 178 -2.77 -9.07 -24.50
CA ALA A 178 -2.52 -10.19 -23.61
C ALA A 178 -3.86 -10.68 -23.03
N ASP A 179 -3.97 -11.97 -22.81
CA ASP A 179 -5.12 -12.53 -22.10
C ASP A 179 -5.07 -12.09 -20.64
N VAL A 180 -6.13 -11.47 -20.19
CA VAL A 180 -6.23 -10.88 -18.87
C VAL A 180 -7.23 -11.69 -18.04
N SER A 181 -6.77 -12.24 -16.92
CA SER A 181 -7.58 -13.07 -16.02
C SER A 181 -7.97 -12.31 -14.76
N LEU A 182 -9.17 -12.60 -14.25
CA LEU A 182 -9.60 -12.12 -12.95
C LEU A 182 -8.99 -13.02 -11.87
N MET A 183 -8.20 -12.44 -10.99
CA MET A 183 -7.58 -13.11 -9.85
C MET A 183 -8.23 -12.62 -8.57
N HIS A 184 -8.28 -13.48 -7.56
CA HIS A 184 -8.84 -13.17 -6.26
C HIS A 184 -7.92 -13.67 -5.15
N GLU A 185 -7.65 -12.80 -4.19
CA GLU A 185 -6.87 -13.13 -2.98
C GLU A 185 -7.66 -12.61 -1.78
N ALA A 186 -7.88 -13.48 -0.78
CA ALA A 186 -8.58 -13.09 0.45
C ALA A 186 -7.61 -13.18 1.63
N TYR A 187 -7.71 -12.23 2.56
CA TYR A 187 -6.87 -12.22 3.76
C TYR A 187 -7.57 -11.49 4.91
N GLU A 188 -7.38 -11.97 6.11
CA GLU A 188 -7.89 -11.31 7.32
C GLU A 188 -7.09 -10.02 7.59
N ALA A 189 -7.77 -8.93 7.95
CA ALA A 189 -7.12 -7.70 8.41
C ALA A 189 -8.01 -6.95 9.40
N CYS A 190 -7.50 -6.74 10.61
CA CYS A 190 -8.16 -5.94 11.65
C CYS A 190 -9.62 -6.32 11.91
N GLY A 191 -9.89 -7.64 12.04
CA GLY A 191 -11.21 -8.13 12.39
C GLY A 191 -12.22 -8.14 11.26
N GLY A 192 -11.77 -8.09 10.02
CA GLY A 192 -12.59 -8.30 8.83
C GLY A 192 -11.80 -9.05 7.77
N VAL A 193 -12.46 -9.48 6.72
CA VAL A 193 -11.83 -10.15 5.58
C VAL A 193 -11.71 -9.15 4.43
N GLU A 194 -10.50 -9.00 3.92
CA GLU A 194 -10.22 -8.20 2.73
C GLU A 194 -10.17 -9.12 1.52
N HIS A 195 -10.90 -8.77 0.48
CA HIS A 195 -10.89 -9.46 -0.82
C HIS A 195 -10.23 -8.53 -1.83
N PHE A 196 -9.11 -8.97 -2.39
CA PHE A 196 -8.37 -8.23 -3.42
C PHE A 196 -8.66 -8.89 -4.77
N PHE A 197 -9.57 -8.30 -5.54
CA PHE A 197 -9.85 -8.71 -6.90
C PHE A 197 -8.91 -7.94 -7.84
N SER A 198 -8.31 -8.63 -8.80
CA SER A 198 -7.37 -7.97 -9.71
C SER A 198 -7.43 -8.59 -11.10
N PHE A 199 -7.37 -7.77 -12.13
CA PHE A 199 -7.17 -8.22 -13.50
C PHE A 199 -5.67 -8.21 -13.79
N VAL A 200 -5.14 -9.38 -14.16
CA VAL A 200 -3.71 -9.61 -14.32
C VAL A 200 -3.46 -10.28 -15.68
N ALA A 201 -2.51 -9.75 -16.44
CA ALA A 201 -2.05 -10.35 -17.70
C ALA A 201 -1.08 -11.51 -17.41
N GLU A 202 -0.81 -12.34 -18.44
CA GLU A 202 0.06 -13.53 -18.32
C GLU A 202 1.44 -13.23 -17.73
N ASP A 203 2.00 -12.04 -18.02
CA ASP A 203 3.32 -11.62 -17.54
C ASP A 203 3.29 -11.05 -16.12
N ASP A 204 2.18 -11.21 -15.39
CA ASP A 204 1.91 -10.65 -14.05
C ASP A 204 1.69 -9.13 -14.07
N THR A 205 1.42 -8.52 -15.23
CA THR A 205 1.08 -7.10 -15.31
C THR A 205 -0.32 -6.85 -14.76
N LEU A 206 -0.43 -5.93 -13.81
CA LEU A 206 -1.69 -5.58 -13.13
C LEU A 206 -2.43 -4.50 -13.91
N VAL A 207 -3.57 -4.88 -14.49
CA VAL A 207 -4.43 -4.01 -15.31
C VAL A 207 -5.36 -3.18 -14.44
N GLY A 208 -5.89 -3.78 -13.37
CA GLY A 208 -6.77 -3.09 -12.44
C GLY A 208 -7.05 -3.93 -11.21
N PHE A 209 -7.60 -3.31 -10.17
CA PHE A 209 -7.92 -4.03 -8.93
C PHE A 209 -9.02 -3.33 -8.15
N LEU A 210 -9.63 -4.10 -7.26
CA LEU A 210 -10.64 -3.64 -6.31
C LEU A 210 -10.33 -4.26 -4.94
N ARG A 211 -10.51 -3.47 -3.86
CA ARG A 211 -10.46 -3.95 -2.48
C ARG A 211 -11.87 -3.93 -1.90
N LEU A 212 -12.37 -5.09 -1.58
CA LEU A 212 -13.64 -5.27 -0.86
C LEU A 212 -13.31 -5.72 0.56
N ARG A 213 -13.88 -5.06 1.55
CA ARG A 213 -13.82 -5.46 2.96
C ARG A 213 -15.17 -6.01 3.38
N LEU A 214 -15.15 -7.20 3.94
CA LEU A 214 -16.32 -7.83 4.58
C LEU A 214 -16.11 -7.83 6.10
N SER A 215 -17.00 -7.15 6.83
CA SER A 215 -16.97 -7.06 8.29
C SER A 215 -18.41 -6.82 8.75
N ALA A 216 -18.69 -5.79 9.55
CA ALA A 216 -20.07 -5.40 9.89
C ALA A 216 -20.89 -5.02 8.64
N ARG A 217 -20.20 -4.69 7.53
CA ARG A 217 -20.84 -4.34 6.25
C ARG A 217 -19.89 -4.71 5.09
N ALA A 218 -20.45 -4.82 3.88
CA ALA A 218 -19.66 -5.04 2.67
C ALA A 218 -19.26 -3.67 2.10
N LEU A 219 -17.96 -3.39 1.99
CA LEU A 219 -17.46 -2.04 1.71
C LEU A 219 -16.29 -2.08 0.71
N VAL A 220 -16.48 -1.52 -0.48
CA VAL A 220 -15.41 -1.31 -1.46
C VAL A 220 -14.59 -0.09 -1.03
N ARG A 221 -13.32 -0.33 -0.69
CA ARG A 221 -12.40 0.69 -0.18
C ARG A 221 -11.52 1.31 -1.27
N GLU A 222 -11.33 0.60 -2.38
CA GLU A 222 -10.56 1.10 -3.53
C GLU A 222 -10.98 0.38 -4.81
N LEU A 223 -11.12 1.14 -5.89
CA LEU A 223 -11.22 0.63 -7.26
C LEU A 223 -10.23 1.41 -8.11
N HIS A 224 -9.39 0.72 -8.85
CA HIS A 224 -8.38 1.34 -9.69
C HIS A 224 -8.17 0.53 -10.96
N VAL A 225 -8.26 1.19 -12.13
CA VAL A 225 -7.90 0.59 -13.42
C VAL A 225 -6.77 1.45 -14.01
N TYR A 226 -5.69 0.81 -14.40
CA TYR A 226 -4.52 1.46 -14.97
C TYR A 226 -4.69 1.67 -16.47
N GLY A 227 -4.08 2.72 -16.99
CA GLY A 227 -4.10 3.04 -18.42
C GLY A 227 -3.63 4.47 -18.65
N PRO A 228 -3.28 4.82 -19.87
CA PRO A 228 -2.97 6.22 -20.20
C PRO A 228 -4.19 7.09 -19.93
N MET A 229 -3.95 8.32 -19.47
CA MET A 229 -5.03 9.30 -19.31
C MET A 229 -5.61 9.64 -20.68
N VAL A 230 -6.88 9.32 -20.85
CA VAL A 230 -7.60 9.61 -22.09
C VAL A 230 -8.50 10.81 -21.84
N PRO A 231 -8.47 11.84 -22.69
CA PRO A 231 -9.41 12.95 -22.57
C PRO A 231 -10.86 12.48 -22.61
N ILE A 232 -11.72 13.13 -21.85
CA ILE A 232 -13.14 12.79 -21.77
C ILE A 232 -13.76 12.91 -23.16
N GLY A 233 -14.40 11.84 -23.62
CA GLY A 233 -15.08 11.82 -24.93
C GLY A 233 -14.25 11.24 -26.08
N THR A 234 -13.00 10.84 -25.84
CA THR A 234 -12.23 10.13 -26.88
C THR A 234 -12.19 8.64 -26.60
N ARG A 235 -12.28 7.82 -27.63
CA ARG A 235 -12.02 6.37 -27.55
C ARG A 235 -10.51 6.15 -27.62
N SER A 236 -10.00 5.30 -26.73
CA SER A 236 -8.63 4.83 -26.83
C SER A 236 -8.63 3.31 -26.77
N ASP A 237 -7.64 2.73 -27.36
CA ASP A 237 -7.40 1.28 -27.31
C ASP A 237 -6.78 0.83 -25.96
N GLY A 238 -6.77 1.75 -24.98
CA GLY A 238 -6.22 1.46 -23.65
C GLY A 238 -7.18 0.72 -22.73
N TRP A 239 -6.65 0.16 -21.68
CA TRP A 239 -7.37 -0.67 -20.69
C TRP A 239 -8.55 0.01 -20.00
N GLN A 240 -8.58 1.35 -19.94
CA GLN A 240 -9.56 2.10 -19.14
C GLN A 240 -11.00 1.98 -19.63
N HIS A 241 -11.23 1.66 -20.91
CA HIS A 241 -12.57 1.62 -21.49
C HIS A 241 -13.04 0.20 -21.86
N GLN A 242 -12.33 -0.84 -21.43
CA GLN A 242 -12.68 -2.24 -21.71
C GLN A 242 -13.60 -2.86 -20.63
N GLY A 243 -14.22 -2.04 -19.79
CA GLY A 243 -15.18 -2.52 -18.79
C GLY A 243 -14.57 -3.16 -17.54
N TYR A 244 -13.24 -3.19 -17.38
CA TYR A 244 -12.60 -3.83 -16.23
C TYR A 244 -13.09 -3.28 -14.89
N GLY A 245 -13.35 -1.97 -14.80
CA GLY A 245 -13.88 -1.38 -13.57
C GLY A 245 -15.27 -1.92 -13.20
N THR A 246 -16.15 -2.05 -14.19
CA THR A 246 -17.49 -2.60 -14.00
C THR A 246 -17.41 -4.07 -13.58
N ARG A 247 -16.61 -4.87 -14.26
CA ARG A 247 -16.42 -6.30 -13.94
C ARG A 247 -15.84 -6.50 -12.53
N LEU A 248 -14.96 -5.60 -12.06
CA LEU A 248 -14.45 -5.64 -10.69
C LEU A 248 -15.55 -5.34 -9.67
N VAL A 249 -16.41 -4.36 -9.97
CA VAL A 249 -17.55 -4.04 -9.09
C VAL A 249 -18.54 -5.21 -9.07
N GLU A 250 -18.84 -5.82 -10.23
CA GLU A 250 -19.71 -7.00 -10.33
C GLU A 250 -19.17 -8.17 -9.50
N ALA A 251 -17.86 -8.44 -9.57
CA ALA A 251 -17.24 -9.50 -8.76
C ALA A 251 -17.41 -9.22 -7.25
N ALA A 252 -17.28 -7.96 -6.85
CA ALA A 252 -17.49 -7.55 -5.45
C ALA A 252 -18.96 -7.69 -5.04
N GLU A 253 -19.92 -7.37 -5.95
CA GLU A 253 -21.35 -7.53 -5.69
C GLU A 253 -21.71 -9.01 -5.51
N ILE A 254 -21.18 -9.88 -6.39
CA ILE A 254 -21.40 -11.33 -6.30
C ILE A 254 -20.90 -11.84 -4.94
N MET A 255 -19.65 -11.53 -4.60
CA MET A 255 -19.04 -11.96 -3.33
C MET A 255 -19.86 -11.48 -2.13
N ALA A 256 -20.29 -10.20 -2.13
CA ALA A 256 -21.05 -9.65 -1.01
C ALA A 256 -22.41 -10.35 -0.85
N ARG A 257 -23.09 -10.68 -1.96
CA ARG A 257 -24.35 -11.43 -1.94
C ARG A 257 -24.17 -12.86 -1.43
N GLU A 258 -23.12 -13.55 -1.91
CA GLU A 258 -22.80 -14.93 -1.50
C GLU A 258 -22.51 -15.01 -0.01
N GLU A 259 -21.89 -13.95 0.55
CA GLU A 259 -21.58 -13.85 1.98
C GLU A 259 -22.76 -13.29 2.81
N GLY A 260 -23.94 -13.10 2.17
CA GLY A 260 -25.19 -12.76 2.85
C GLY A 260 -25.40 -11.28 3.15
N TYR A 261 -24.60 -10.40 2.57
CA TYR A 261 -24.80 -8.95 2.77
C TYR A 261 -25.98 -8.46 1.92
N ARG A 262 -26.77 -7.56 2.48
CA ARG A 262 -27.96 -6.99 1.83
C ARG A 262 -27.66 -5.76 0.96
N ALA A 263 -26.44 -5.25 1.03
CA ALA A 263 -26.04 -4.06 0.28
C ALA A 263 -24.52 -4.03 0.13
N LEU A 264 -24.05 -3.35 -0.91
CA LEU A 264 -22.63 -3.03 -1.08
C LEU A 264 -22.47 -1.51 -1.02
N GLU A 265 -21.53 -1.08 -0.20
CA GLU A 265 -21.15 0.33 -0.07
C GLU A 265 -19.82 0.57 -0.74
N ILE A 266 -19.62 1.76 -1.30
CA ILE A 266 -18.37 2.14 -1.99
C ILE A 266 -17.88 3.49 -1.48
N THR A 267 -16.65 3.54 -0.97
CA THR A 267 -15.98 4.80 -0.64
C THR A 267 -15.58 5.48 -1.95
N SER A 268 -16.29 6.55 -2.30
CA SER A 268 -16.17 7.19 -3.60
C SER A 268 -15.72 8.65 -3.49
N GLY A 269 -14.74 9.03 -4.28
CA GLY A 269 -14.45 10.43 -4.54
C GLY A 269 -15.60 11.10 -5.30
N ILE A 270 -15.83 12.39 -5.06
CA ILE A 270 -16.95 13.14 -5.64
C ILE A 270 -17.01 12.99 -7.17
N GLY A 271 -15.86 13.08 -7.85
CA GLY A 271 -15.79 12.96 -9.31
C GLY A 271 -16.13 11.59 -9.88
N ALA A 272 -16.13 10.53 -9.04
CA ALA A 272 -16.45 9.17 -9.49
C ALA A 272 -17.92 8.80 -9.22
N ARG A 273 -18.69 9.62 -8.53
CA ARG A 273 -20.08 9.29 -8.16
C ARG A 273 -20.97 9.05 -9.37
N GLY A 274 -20.77 9.82 -10.46
CA GLY A 274 -21.51 9.62 -11.70
C GLY A 274 -21.29 8.24 -12.32
N TYR A 275 -20.07 7.70 -12.20
CA TYR A 275 -19.76 6.34 -12.66
C TYR A 275 -20.57 5.30 -11.85
N TYR A 276 -20.60 5.42 -10.53
CA TYR A 276 -21.31 4.46 -9.69
C TYR A 276 -22.84 4.57 -9.84
N ARG A 277 -23.37 5.77 -10.11
CA ARG A 277 -24.80 5.93 -10.40
C ARG A 277 -25.22 5.12 -11.64
N ARG A 278 -24.39 5.10 -12.68
CA ARG A 278 -24.68 4.28 -13.88
C ARG A 278 -24.67 2.78 -13.59
N LEU A 279 -24.04 2.35 -12.47
CA LEU A 279 -24.05 0.95 -12.03
C LEU A 279 -25.17 0.67 -11.01
N GLY A 280 -26.07 1.64 -10.79
CA GLY A 280 -27.22 1.46 -9.91
C GLY A 280 -26.98 1.78 -8.44
N TYR A 281 -25.94 2.59 -8.15
CA TYR A 281 -25.64 3.02 -6.78
C TYR A 281 -26.19 4.41 -6.53
N ASP A 282 -26.76 4.65 -5.36
CA ASP A 282 -27.17 5.97 -4.90
C ASP A 282 -26.32 6.44 -3.73
N LEU A 283 -26.25 7.76 -3.54
CA LEU A 283 -25.47 8.32 -2.42
C LEU A 283 -26.30 8.19 -1.13
N CYS A 284 -25.79 7.44 -0.17
CA CYS A 284 -26.38 7.30 1.16
C CYS A 284 -25.30 7.70 2.19
N GLY A 285 -25.50 8.82 2.86
CA GLY A 285 -24.50 9.39 3.76
C GLY A 285 -23.21 9.71 3.01
N TYR A 286 -22.14 9.04 3.36
CA TYR A 286 -20.82 9.25 2.77
C TYR A 286 -20.46 8.26 1.65
N TYR A 287 -21.29 7.24 1.43
CA TYR A 287 -20.98 6.11 0.54
C TYR A 287 -21.94 6.04 -0.64
N MET A 288 -21.46 5.54 -1.76
CA MET A 288 -22.33 5.10 -2.85
C MET A 288 -22.81 3.71 -2.48
N THR A 289 -24.14 3.49 -2.39
CA THR A 289 -24.73 2.29 -1.84
C THR A 289 -25.70 1.66 -2.86
N LYS A 290 -25.64 0.34 -2.99
CA LYS A 290 -26.58 -0.43 -3.81
C LYS A 290 -27.16 -1.55 -2.95
N SER A 291 -28.50 -1.56 -2.81
CA SER A 291 -29.22 -2.64 -2.12
C SER A 291 -29.36 -3.84 -3.05
N PHE A 292 -29.35 -5.03 -2.46
CA PHE A 292 -29.50 -6.30 -3.18
C PHE A 292 -30.92 -6.89 -3.03
N LEU A 293 -31.86 -6.12 -2.49
CA LEU A 293 -33.27 -6.55 -2.34
C LEU A 293 -34.01 -6.54 -3.66
#